data_dd656a7daf0215a19beb600ed46f2d9d
#
_entry.id   dd656a7daf0215a19beb600ed46f2d9d
#
_cell.length_a   1.000
_cell.length_b   1.000
_cell.length_c   1.000
_cell.angle_alpha   90.00
_cell.angle_beta   90.00
_cell.angle_gamma   90.00
#
_symmetry.space_group_name_H-M   'P 1'
#
loop_
_entity.id
_entity.type
_entity.pdbx_description
1 polymer ?
#
loop_
_entity_poly.entity_id
_entity_poly.type
_entity_poly.pdbx_seq_one_letter_code
_entity_poly.pdbx_strand_id
1 'polypeptide(L)'
;MHNTKHIHFTCAAYGYIIAFGLYYVCFSLRNTHYFQERATVTEMSMNSTAAAEIKAAAKAKSGHKTLKAVLFLICFVLFFAFFAVPMGIANMMNTMMNTAYRLLMDTTLYLMAIAVIVGALSAVLTEFGVVELINHVLSPLMRPLYGMPGAAALGIVTTYMSDNPAILTLADDPKYRRYFKAYQIPALTNLGTSFGMGLIVTTFIIGLGTAGGEHVGLAALCGNLGAICGSILATRLMLRHTAKAMGREAEAEPIDPAEQTSEPTEGKGNGLMRFLNAVMDGGKKGVDMGLGIIPGVLVICTIVMMLTNGPSETGAYTGAAYEGIPVLPWIAEKLDFILHPLFGFSSSAGLSVPVTALGSAGAALGLIPGLLQSGMANTNDIAVFTAMCMCWSGYLSTHVSMMELLHSTRFTAKAILYHTISGLFAGVVANWLFKLLMLIV
;
A
#
# COMPACT_ATOMS: atom_id res chain seq x y z
N MET A 1 40.68 -8.33 16.05
CA MET A 1 40.14 -6.95 16.12
C MET A 1 38.83 -6.73 15.35
N HIS A 2 38.09 -7.78 15.01
CA HIS A 2 36.82 -7.66 14.21
C HIS A 2 35.54 -7.77 15.06
N ASN A 3 35.66 -8.17 16.34
CA ASN A 3 34.49 -8.50 17.18
C ASN A 3 33.95 -7.32 18.00
N THR A 4 34.69 -6.22 18.13
CA THR A 4 34.28 -5.08 18.97
C THR A 4 33.37 -4.08 18.25
N LYS A 5 33.40 -4.01 16.91
CA LYS A 5 32.53 -3.13 16.16
C LYS A 5 31.07 -3.64 16.06
N HIS A 6 30.88 -4.96 16.08
CA HIS A 6 29.50 -5.55 16.06
C HIS A 6 28.78 -5.32 17.39
N ILE A 7 29.47 -5.34 18.52
CA ILE A 7 28.84 -5.15 19.84
C ILE A 7 28.38 -3.71 20.05
N HIS A 8 29.10 -2.71 19.52
CA HIS A 8 28.70 -1.30 19.61
C HIS A 8 27.48 -0.95 18.76
N PHE A 9 27.31 -1.59 17.60
CA PHE A 9 26.16 -1.36 16.73
C PHE A 9 24.87 -1.99 17.29
N THR A 10 25.00 -3.17 17.91
CA THR A 10 23.87 -3.86 18.56
C THR A 10 23.36 -3.09 19.78
N CYS A 11 24.25 -2.54 20.61
CA CYS A 11 23.86 -1.71 21.75
C CYS A 11 23.16 -0.40 21.34
N ALA A 12 23.58 0.22 20.22
CA ALA A 12 22.93 1.42 19.70
C ALA A 12 21.50 1.12 19.21
N ALA A 13 21.29 0.00 18.51
CA ALA A 13 19.97 -0.42 18.05
C ALA A 13 19.01 -0.72 19.21
N TYR A 14 19.49 -1.35 20.29
CA TYR A 14 18.70 -1.52 21.53
C TYR A 14 18.33 -0.19 22.17
N GLY A 15 19.24 0.79 22.16
CA GLY A 15 18.99 2.14 22.67
C GLY A 15 17.87 2.84 21.90
N TYR A 16 17.81 2.70 20.57
CA TYR A 16 16.79 3.32 19.73
C TYR A 16 15.41 2.68 19.89
N ILE A 17 15.32 1.37 20.00
CA ILE A 17 14.03 0.65 20.19
C ILE A 17 13.44 0.97 21.56
N ILE A 18 14.28 0.99 22.59
CA ILE A 18 13.88 1.38 23.96
C ILE A 18 13.53 2.88 24.02
N ALA A 19 14.31 3.74 23.35
CA ALA A 19 14.04 5.17 23.28
C ALA A 19 12.75 5.49 22.53
N PHE A 20 12.43 4.78 21.43
CA PHE A 20 11.19 4.94 20.68
C PHE A 20 9.98 4.45 21.48
N GLY A 21 10.11 3.32 22.17
CA GLY A 21 9.08 2.82 23.09
C GLY A 21 8.85 3.77 24.27
N LEU A 22 9.91 4.28 24.88
CA LEU A 22 9.86 5.28 25.96
C LEU A 22 9.35 6.64 25.46
N TYR A 23 9.71 7.06 24.25
CA TYR A 23 9.17 8.29 23.64
C TYR A 23 7.66 8.21 23.43
N TYR A 24 7.15 7.06 22.96
CA TYR A 24 5.71 6.85 22.77
C TYR A 24 4.96 6.78 24.11
N VAL A 25 5.55 6.16 25.11
CA VAL A 25 5.02 6.15 26.51
C VAL A 25 5.05 7.54 27.11
N CYS A 26 6.16 8.29 26.98
CA CYS A 26 6.26 9.67 27.44
C CYS A 26 5.34 10.63 26.70
N PHE A 27 5.15 10.46 25.37
CA PHE A 27 4.20 11.23 24.57
C PHE A 27 2.76 10.95 24.98
N SER A 28 2.43 9.69 25.25
CA SER A 28 1.12 9.29 25.76
C SER A 28 0.84 9.83 27.17
N LEU A 29 1.86 9.81 28.05
CA LEU A 29 1.75 10.36 29.41
C LEU A 29 1.69 11.90 29.42
N ARG A 30 2.42 12.58 28.51
CA ARG A 30 2.38 14.04 28.37
C ARG A 30 1.02 14.54 27.89
N ASN A 31 0.37 13.80 26.98
CA ASN A 31 -0.99 14.14 26.55
C ASN A 31 -2.03 13.89 27.65
N THR A 32 -1.83 12.93 28.57
CA THR A 32 -2.70 12.75 29.71
C THR A 32 -2.58 13.90 30.71
N HIS A 33 -1.38 14.47 30.92
CA HIS A 33 -1.19 15.63 31.81
C HIS A 33 -1.85 16.90 31.26
N TYR A 34 -1.76 17.15 29.94
CA TYR A 34 -2.39 18.31 29.30
C TYR A 34 -3.93 18.29 29.35
N PHE A 35 -4.53 17.10 29.30
CA PHE A 35 -5.97 16.93 29.47
C PHE A 35 -6.42 17.02 30.94
N GLN A 36 -5.55 16.67 31.89
CA GLN A 36 -5.84 16.76 33.32
C GLN A 36 -5.83 18.20 33.83
N GLU A 37 -4.94 19.06 33.32
CA GLU A 37 -4.90 20.49 33.64
C GLU A 37 -6.13 21.26 33.12
N ARG A 38 -6.66 20.91 31.95
CA ARG A 38 -7.90 21.51 31.43
C ARG A 38 -9.15 21.04 32.20
N ALA A 39 -9.15 19.83 32.73
CA ALA A 39 -10.26 19.32 33.52
C ALA A 39 -10.40 20.03 34.88
N THR A 40 -9.29 20.40 35.53
CA THR A 40 -9.27 21.08 36.81
C THR A 40 -9.77 22.53 36.74
N VAL A 41 -9.61 23.20 35.59
CA VAL A 41 -10.11 24.60 35.42
C VAL A 41 -11.65 24.64 35.22
N THR A 42 -12.26 23.55 34.73
CA THR A 42 -13.72 23.47 34.50
C THR A 42 -14.48 22.98 35.75
N GLU A 43 -13.79 22.38 36.73
CA GLU A 43 -14.40 21.83 37.94
C GLU A 43 -14.96 22.88 38.94
N MET A 44 -14.67 24.16 38.74
CA MET A 44 -15.11 25.21 39.70
C MET A 44 -16.57 25.64 39.59
N SER A 45 -17.38 25.06 38.71
CA SER A 45 -18.79 25.50 38.55
C SER A 45 -19.84 24.38 38.38
N MET A 46 -19.53 23.09 38.65
CA MET A 46 -20.49 21.99 38.41
C MET A 46 -20.97 21.31 39.71
N ASN A 47 -22.27 21.00 39.75
CA ASN A 47 -22.98 20.29 40.85
C ASN A 47 -22.30 18.93 41.15
N SER A 48 -22.19 18.57 42.45
CA SER A 48 -21.44 17.42 42.98
C SER A 48 -21.76 16.05 42.34
N THR A 49 -22.98 15.87 41.84
CA THR A 49 -23.43 14.62 41.20
C THR A 49 -22.84 14.46 39.77
N ALA A 50 -22.80 15.53 38.98
CA ALA A 50 -22.23 15.53 37.64
C ALA A 50 -20.70 15.32 37.68
N ALA A 51 -20.02 15.89 38.68
CA ALA A 51 -18.59 15.69 38.91
C ALA A 51 -18.24 14.22 39.25
N ALA A 52 -19.10 13.54 40.02
CA ALA A 52 -18.93 12.11 40.34
C ALA A 52 -19.13 11.21 39.11
N GLU A 53 -20.11 11.50 38.26
CA GLU A 53 -20.34 10.76 36.99
C GLU A 53 -19.21 10.96 35.98
N ILE A 54 -18.70 12.20 35.86
CA ILE A 54 -17.55 12.49 35.00
C ILE A 54 -16.29 11.78 35.51
N LYS A 55 -16.05 11.75 36.82
CA LYS A 55 -14.93 10.99 37.43
C LYS A 55 -15.08 9.47 37.24
N ALA A 56 -16.29 8.94 37.38
CA ALA A 56 -16.55 7.51 37.14
C ALA A 56 -16.35 7.13 35.64
N ALA A 57 -16.84 7.97 34.73
CA ALA A 57 -16.66 7.79 33.30
C ALA A 57 -15.18 7.94 32.86
N ALA A 58 -14.45 8.90 33.44
CA ALA A 58 -13.01 9.07 33.21
C ALA A 58 -12.19 7.88 33.76
N LYS A 59 -12.55 7.33 34.93
CA LYS A 59 -11.93 6.16 35.55
C LYS A 59 -12.22 4.89 34.74
N ALA A 60 -13.44 4.71 34.23
CA ALA A 60 -13.79 3.61 33.32
C ALA A 60 -13.04 3.71 31.97
N LYS A 61 -12.92 4.92 31.42
CA LYS A 61 -12.17 5.19 30.18
C LYS A 61 -10.66 4.99 30.36
N SER A 62 -10.12 5.30 31.54
CA SER A 62 -8.72 5.05 31.91
C SER A 62 -8.46 3.54 32.08
N GLY A 63 -9.32 2.80 32.76
CA GLY A 63 -9.22 1.35 32.92
C GLY A 63 -9.25 0.62 31.56
N HIS A 64 -10.08 1.09 30.63
CA HIS A 64 -10.13 0.54 29.25
C HIS A 64 -8.86 0.82 28.44
N LYS A 65 -8.21 1.98 28.63
CA LYS A 65 -6.92 2.30 27.99
C LYS A 65 -5.79 1.43 28.55
N THR A 66 -5.74 1.24 29.86
CA THR A 66 -4.73 0.39 30.51
C THR A 66 -4.87 -1.06 30.09
N LEU A 67 -6.09 -1.60 30.03
CA LEU A 67 -6.36 -2.97 29.58
C LEU A 67 -5.91 -3.16 28.12
N LYS A 68 -6.22 -2.21 27.24
CA LYS A 68 -5.76 -2.24 25.82
C LYS A 68 -4.25 -2.21 25.70
N ALA A 69 -3.56 -1.39 26.51
CA ALA A 69 -2.11 -1.32 26.51
C ALA A 69 -1.48 -2.63 27.00
N VAL A 70 -2.02 -3.23 28.07
CA VAL A 70 -1.54 -4.53 28.58
C VAL A 70 -1.79 -5.64 27.55
N LEU A 71 -2.97 -5.69 26.94
CA LEU A 71 -3.28 -6.67 25.92
C LEU A 71 -2.35 -6.52 24.70
N PHE A 72 -2.11 -5.29 24.27
CA PHE A 72 -1.16 -5.02 23.19
C PHE A 72 0.25 -5.49 23.55
N LEU A 73 0.74 -5.20 24.75
CA LEU A 73 2.06 -5.63 25.20
C LEU A 73 2.16 -7.16 25.24
N ILE A 74 1.12 -7.84 25.72
CA ILE A 74 1.09 -9.32 25.71
C ILE A 74 1.17 -9.84 24.28
N CYS A 75 0.34 -9.32 23.36
CA CYS A 75 0.37 -9.72 21.94
C CYS A 75 1.74 -9.43 21.31
N PHE A 76 2.34 -8.29 21.63
CA PHE A 76 3.68 -7.91 21.15
C PHE A 76 4.75 -8.88 21.63
N VAL A 77 4.75 -9.21 22.93
CA VAL A 77 5.71 -10.18 23.49
C VAL A 77 5.49 -11.57 22.90
N LEU A 78 4.24 -12.02 22.75
CA LEU A 78 3.93 -13.31 22.16
C LEU A 78 4.36 -13.38 20.69
N PHE A 79 4.20 -12.29 19.93
CA PHE A 79 4.65 -12.22 18.55
C PHE A 79 6.16 -12.40 18.42
N PHE A 80 6.97 -11.71 19.24
CA PHE A 80 8.41 -11.90 19.21
C PHE A 80 8.85 -13.24 19.80
N ALA A 81 8.17 -13.73 20.83
CA ALA A 81 8.45 -15.06 21.41
C ALA A 81 8.18 -16.17 20.39
N PHE A 82 7.19 -16.03 19.53
CA PHE A 82 6.90 -16.97 18.45
C PHE A 82 8.13 -17.23 17.55
N PHE A 83 8.88 -16.20 17.20
CA PHE A 83 10.14 -16.35 16.46
C PHE A 83 11.33 -16.70 17.34
N ALA A 84 11.42 -16.09 18.52
CA ALA A 84 12.59 -16.22 19.39
C ALA A 84 12.74 -17.64 19.98
N VAL A 85 11.63 -18.34 20.21
CA VAL A 85 11.67 -19.70 20.79
C VAL A 85 12.35 -20.69 19.84
N PRO A 86 11.96 -20.84 18.55
CA PRO A 86 12.63 -21.78 17.65
C PRO A 86 13.97 -21.25 17.10
N MET A 87 14.10 -19.97 16.84
CA MET A 87 15.29 -19.38 16.21
C MET A 87 16.42 -19.05 17.21
N GLY A 88 16.08 -18.83 18.48
CA GLY A 88 16.93 -18.16 19.44
C GLY A 88 16.91 -16.64 19.26
N ILE A 89 16.97 -15.87 20.36
CA ILE A 89 16.85 -14.40 20.32
C ILE A 89 17.91 -13.76 19.42
N ALA A 90 19.16 -14.23 19.52
CA ALA A 90 20.28 -13.67 18.74
C ALA A 90 20.09 -13.90 17.23
N ASN A 91 19.72 -15.13 16.82
CA ASN A 91 19.50 -15.45 15.41
C ASN A 91 18.28 -14.70 14.87
N MET A 92 17.18 -14.65 15.62
CA MET A 92 16.00 -13.86 15.25
C MET A 92 16.38 -12.39 14.97
N MET A 93 17.10 -11.74 15.87
CA MET A 93 17.50 -10.35 15.69
C MET A 93 18.48 -10.17 14.52
N ASN A 94 19.45 -11.07 14.37
CA ASN A 94 20.37 -11.04 13.23
C ASN A 94 19.62 -11.24 11.91
N THR A 95 18.70 -12.19 11.84
CA THR A 95 17.85 -12.42 10.66
C THR A 95 17.04 -11.16 10.31
N MET A 96 16.38 -10.54 11.30
CA MET A 96 15.63 -9.29 11.07
C MET A 96 16.54 -8.21 10.48
N MET A 97 17.70 -7.97 11.08
CA MET A 97 18.62 -6.91 10.62
C MET A 97 19.23 -7.22 9.26
N ASN A 98 19.67 -8.47 9.04
CA ASN A 98 20.26 -8.88 7.77
C ASN A 98 19.23 -8.86 6.65
N THR A 99 17.98 -9.29 6.91
CA THR A 99 16.88 -9.23 5.94
C THR A 99 16.53 -7.78 5.61
N ALA A 100 16.37 -6.91 6.64
CA ALA A 100 16.06 -5.50 6.43
C ALA A 100 17.18 -4.80 5.63
N TYR A 101 18.46 -5.09 5.91
CA TYR A 101 19.58 -4.54 5.16
C TYR A 101 19.57 -4.98 3.69
N ARG A 102 19.35 -6.27 3.41
CA ARG A 102 19.25 -6.78 2.04
C ARG A 102 18.07 -6.15 1.30
N LEU A 103 16.90 -6.08 1.93
CA LEU A 103 15.72 -5.44 1.35
C LEU A 103 15.95 -3.95 1.05
N LEU A 104 16.69 -3.24 1.91
CA LEU A 104 17.03 -1.84 1.64
C LEU A 104 17.96 -1.71 0.43
N MET A 105 19.05 -2.45 0.42
CA MET A 105 20.11 -2.27 -0.57
C MET A 105 19.75 -2.87 -1.93
N ASP A 106 19.23 -4.09 -1.94
CA ASP A 106 19.03 -4.84 -3.18
C ASP A 106 17.67 -4.55 -3.82
N THR A 107 16.68 -4.12 -3.02
CA THR A 107 15.31 -3.92 -3.51
C THR A 107 14.85 -2.48 -3.45
N THR A 108 14.91 -1.83 -2.26
CA THR A 108 14.29 -0.51 -2.09
C THR A 108 15.00 0.57 -2.92
N LEU A 109 16.34 0.56 -2.93
CA LEU A 109 17.11 1.50 -3.75
C LEU A 109 16.89 1.27 -5.25
N TYR A 110 16.74 0.00 -5.67
CA TYR A 110 16.38 -0.31 -7.06
C TYR A 110 14.99 0.19 -7.44
N LEU A 111 13.98 -0.05 -6.58
CA LEU A 111 12.63 0.49 -6.78
C LEU A 111 12.62 2.02 -6.81
N MET A 112 13.42 2.68 -5.95
CA MET A 112 13.56 4.13 -5.96
C MET A 112 14.17 4.63 -7.28
N ALA A 113 15.20 3.95 -7.81
CA ALA A 113 15.78 4.32 -9.11
C ALA A 113 14.75 4.21 -10.24
N ILE A 114 13.94 3.13 -10.25
CA ILE A 114 12.82 3.00 -11.19
C ILE A 114 11.81 4.14 -11.00
N ALA A 115 11.42 4.45 -9.76
CA ALA A 115 10.46 5.52 -9.47
C ALA A 115 10.95 6.89 -9.95
N VAL A 116 12.24 7.19 -9.84
CA VAL A 116 12.86 8.42 -10.34
C VAL A 116 12.75 8.50 -11.87
N ILE A 117 13.12 7.44 -12.59
CA ILE A 117 13.07 7.41 -14.05
C ILE A 117 11.61 7.50 -14.53
N VAL A 118 10.73 6.70 -13.94
CA VAL A 118 9.30 6.66 -14.28
C VAL A 118 8.63 7.99 -13.94
N GLY A 119 8.95 8.59 -12.79
CA GLY A 119 8.45 9.89 -12.37
C GLY A 119 8.86 11.01 -13.32
N ALA A 120 10.13 11.01 -13.74
CA ALA A 120 10.64 11.96 -14.74
C ALA A 120 9.91 11.80 -16.08
N LEU A 121 9.78 10.55 -16.57
CA LEU A 121 9.05 10.25 -17.81
C LEU A 121 7.59 10.69 -17.72
N SER A 122 6.92 10.37 -16.63
CA SER A 122 5.53 10.70 -16.35
C SER A 122 5.29 12.21 -16.38
N ALA A 123 6.18 12.98 -15.73
CA ALA A 123 6.11 14.44 -15.71
C ALA A 123 6.33 15.05 -17.11
N VAL A 124 7.25 14.51 -17.90
CA VAL A 124 7.47 14.92 -19.29
C VAL A 124 6.22 14.64 -20.14
N LEU A 125 5.66 13.44 -20.05
CA LEU A 125 4.44 13.08 -20.79
C LEU A 125 3.26 14.00 -20.42
N THR A 126 3.15 14.38 -19.15
CA THR A 126 2.14 15.33 -18.66
C THR A 126 2.39 16.73 -19.21
N GLU A 127 3.63 17.23 -19.12
CA GLU A 127 4.01 18.57 -19.58
C GLU A 127 3.76 18.78 -21.08
N PHE A 128 3.90 17.74 -21.87
CA PHE A 128 3.68 17.79 -23.33
C PHE A 128 2.31 17.29 -23.79
N GLY A 129 1.34 17.18 -22.88
CA GLY A 129 -0.07 16.92 -23.23
C GLY A 129 -0.41 15.48 -23.60
N VAL A 130 0.50 14.52 -23.37
CA VAL A 130 0.24 13.10 -23.68
C VAL A 130 -0.83 12.54 -22.75
N VAL A 131 -0.86 12.99 -21.48
CA VAL A 131 -1.86 12.57 -20.49
C VAL A 131 -3.27 13.00 -20.96
N GLU A 132 -3.41 14.21 -21.50
CA GLU A 132 -4.67 14.72 -22.06
C GLU A 132 -5.11 13.92 -23.29
N LEU A 133 -4.15 13.53 -24.14
CA LEU A 133 -4.45 12.68 -25.30
C LEU A 133 -4.97 11.30 -24.85
N ILE A 134 -4.29 10.65 -23.90
CA ILE A 134 -4.74 9.36 -23.35
C ILE A 134 -6.10 9.51 -22.69
N ASN A 135 -6.31 10.58 -21.91
CA ASN A 135 -7.61 10.87 -21.29
C ASN A 135 -8.72 11.01 -22.34
N HIS A 136 -8.45 11.67 -23.45
CA HIS A 136 -9.43 11.81 -24.54
C HIS A 136 -9.85 10.45 -25.12
N VAL A 137 -8.91 9.53 -25.29
CA VAL A 137 -9.16 8.16 -25.78
C VAL A 137 -9.92 7.32 -24.75
N LEU A 138 -9.61 7.45 -23.45
CA LEU A 138 -10.23 6.66 -22.39
C LEU A 138 -11.59 7.19 -21.94
N SER A 139 -11.83 8.50 -22.05
CA SER A 139 -13.06 9.16 -21.58
C SER A 139 -14.36 8.48 -22.04
N PRO A 140 -14.55 8.10 -23.32
CA PRO A 140 -15.78 7.45 -23.76
C PRO A 140 -15.99 6.07 -23.15
N LEU A 141 -14.94 5.38 -22.71
CA LEU A 141 -15.00 4.08 -22.09
C LEU A 141 -15.47 4.13 -20.62
N MET A 142 -15.40 5.30 -19.98
CA MET A 142 -15.71 5.43 -18.56
C MET A 142 -17.16 5.14 -18.22
N ARG A 143 -18.12 5.59 -19.06
CA ARG A 143 -19.54 5.33 -18.84
C ARG A 143 -19.90 3.84 -18.97
N PRO A 144 -19.59 3.16 -20.10
CA PRO A 144 -19.95 1.77 -20.28
C PRO A 144 -19.22 0.81 -19.33
N LEU A 145 -17.92 1.02 -19.07
CA LEU A 145 -17.14 0.12 -18.23
C LEU A 145 -17.32 0.41 -16.73
N TYR A 146 -17.16 1.65 -16.32
CA TYR A 146 -17.12 2.04 -14.91
C TYR A 146 -18.45 2.59 -14.38
N GLY A 147 -19.30 3.15 -15.23
CA GLY A 147 -20.49 3.90 -14.80
C GLY A 147 -20.14 5.28 -14.23
N MET A 148 -18.98 5.80 -14.59
CA MET A 148 -18.42 7.09 -14.18
C MET A 148 -18.43 8.09 -15.33
N PRO A 149 -18.41 9.41 -15.07
CA PRO A 149 -18.23 10.41 -16.13
C PRO A 149 -16.86 10.27 -16.79
N GLY A 150 -16.71 10.76 -18.03
CA GLY A 150 -15.45 10.71 -18.78
C GLY A 150 -14.27 11.33 -18.06
N ALA A 151 -14.50 12.37 -17.26
CA ALA A 151 -13.48 13.01 -16.42
C ALA A 151 -12.74 12.02 -15.49
N ALA A 152 -13.37 10.92 -15.08
CA ALA A 152 -12.73 9.90 -14.23
C ALA A 152 -11.52 9.23 -14.92
N ALA A 153 -11.43 9.25 -16.26
CA ALA A 153 -10.28 8.72 -16.98
C ALA A 153 -8.98 9.46 -16.62
N LEU A 154 -9.06 10.78 -16.43
CA LEU A 154 -7.90 11.56 -15.96
C LEU A 154 -7.39 11.05 -14.62
N GLY A 155 -8.30 10.71 -13.69
CA GLY A 155 -7.94 10.12 -12.40
C GLY A 155 -7.23 8.77 -12.54
N ILE A 156 -7.67 7.91 -13.45
CA ILE A 156 -6.98 6.64 -13.76
C ILE A 156 -5.56 6.90 -14.26
N VAL A 157 -5.42 7.76 -15.26
CA VAL A 157 -4.12 8.02 -15.91
C VAL A 157 -3.13 8.63 -14.92
N THR A 158 -3.54 9.64 -14.17
CA THR A 158 -2.67 10.29 -13.18
C THR A 158 -2.24 9.33 -12.07
N THR A 159 -3.16 8.49 -11.59
CA THR A 159 -2.83 7.50 -10.55
C THR A 159 -1.92 6.39 -11.09
N TYR A 160 -2.17 5.89 -12.31
CA TYR A 160 -1.31 4.89 -12.95
C TYR A 160 0.12 5.39 -13.14
N MET A 161 0.28 6.67 -13.47
CA MET A 161 1.57 7.31 -13.68
C MET A 161 2.24 7.82 -12.38
N SER A 162 1.55 7.76 -11.24
CA SER A 162 2.00 8.28 -9.96
C SER A 162 1.66 7.29 -8.83
N ASP A 163 0.78 7.67 -7.88
CA ASP A 163 0.38 6.85 -6.74
C ASP A 163 -1.09 7.10 -6.37
N ASN A 164 -1.64 6.26 -5.49
CA ASN A 164 -3.05 6.28 -5.06
C ASN A 164 -3.61 7.67 -4.74
N PRO A 165 -2.92 8.53 -3.97
CA PRO A 165 -3.45 9.85 -3.63
C PRO A 165 -3.60 10.81 -4.81
N ALA A 166 -3.02 10.52 -5.97
CA ALA A 166 -3.07 11.44 -7.12
C ALA A 166 -4.50 11.76 -7.58
N ILE A 167 -5.44 10.82 -7.45
CA ILE A 167 -6.85 11.07 -7.77
C ILE A 167 -7.51 12.06 -6.81
N LEU A 168 -7.01 12.18 -5.59
CA LEU A 168 -7.55 13.11 -4.59
C LEU A 168 -7.22 14.56 -4.93
N THR A 169 -6.02 14.82 -5.43
CA THR A 169 -5.64 16.18 -5.87
C THR A 169 -6.54 16.68 -6.98
N LEU A 170 -7.05 15.75 -7.82
CA LEU A 170 -8.08 16.07 -8.81
C LEU A 170 -9.45 16.24 -8.17
N ALA A 171 -9.82 15.39 -7.20
CA ALA A 171 -11.11 15.47 -6.53
C ALA A 171 -11.27 16.74 -5.67
N ASP A 172 -10.16 17.37 -5.28
CA ASP A 172 -10.11 18.65 -4.58
C ASP A 172 -10.22 19.85 -5.54
N ASP A 173 -10.04 19.66 -6.86
CA ASP A 173 -10.29 20.71 -7.85
C ASP A 173 -11.81 20.85 -8.11
N PRO A 174 -12.42 22.03 -7.84
CA PRO A 174 -13.83 22.27 -8.11
C PRO A 174 -14.21 22.09 -9.59
N LYS A 175 -13.27 22.38 -10.52
CA LYS A 175 -13.48 22.19 -11.95
C LYS A 175 -13.59 20.71 -12.32
N TYR A 176 -12.84 19.83 -11.65
CA TYR A 176 -12.92 18.40 -11.83
C TYR A 176 -14.14 17.81 -11.11
N ARG A 177 -14.35 18.20 -9.84
CA ARG A 177 -15.42 17.68 -8.98
C ARG A 177 -16.83 17.89 -9.54
N ARG A 178 -17.07 18.99 -10.25
CA ARG A 178 -18.38 19.30 -10.88
C ARG A 178 -18.87 18.27 -11.90
N TYR A 179 -17.98 17.42 -12.43
CA TYR A 179 -18.36 16.35 -13.35
C TYR A 179 -19.01 15.15 -12.65
N PHE A 180 -18.96 15.08 -11.32
CA PHE A 180 -19.41 13.95 -10.53
C PHE A 180 -20.65 14.28 -9.72
N LYS A 181 -21.53 13.28 -9.59
CA LYS A 181 -22.60 13.31 -8.61
C LYS A 181 -22.08 12.91 -7.23
N ALA A 182 -22.75 13.29 -6.13
CA ALA A 182 -22.35 13.02 -4.78
C ALA A 182 -22.02 11.53 -4.52
N TYR A 183 -22.86 10.62 -5.03
CA TYR A 183 -22.65 9.17 -4.87
C TYR A 183 -21.43 8.62 -5.61
N GLN A 184 -20.87 9.35 -6.58
CA GLN A 184 -19.70 8.94 -7.37
C GLN A 184 -18.39 9.30 -6.68
N ILE A 185 -18.38 10.34 -5.85
CA ILE A 185 -17.15 10.82 -5.16
C ILE A 185 -16.47 9.73 -4.31
N PRO A 186 -17.18 8.99 -3.43
CA PRO A 186 -16.53 7.93 -2.66
C PRO A 186 -15.94 6.81 -3.52
N ALA A 187 -16.48 6.57 -4.72
CA ALA A 187 -15.99 5.54 -5.63
C ALA A 187 -14.64 5.91 -6.29
N LEU A 188 -14.23 7.19 -6.26
CA LEU A 188 -12.91 7.62 -6.72
C LEU A 188 -11.79 6.95 -5.92
N THR A 189 -12.01 6.68 -4.63
CA THR A 189 -11.04 5.93 -3.81
C THR A 189 -10.75 4.55 -4.41
N ASN A 190 -11.79 3.76 -4.71
CA ASN A 190 -11.61 2.43 -5.30
C ASN A 190 -11.03 2.50 -6.71
N LEU A 191 -11.47 3.48 -7.50
CA LEU A 191 -10.97 3.69 -8.85
C LEU A 191 -9.47 4.02 -8.86
N GLY A 192 -9.05 5.02 -8.08
CA GLY A 192 -7.66 5.46 -8.01
C GLY A 192 -6.74 4.36 -7.47
N THR A 193 -7.08 3.78 -6.32
CA THR A 193 -6.22 2.77 -5.69
C THR A 193 -5.95 1.57 -6.60
N SER A 194 -6.90 1.19 -7.46
CA SER A 194 -6.68 0.06 -8.40
C SER A 194 -5.57 0.29 -9.42
N PHE A 195 -5.09 1.50 -9.56
CA PHE A 195 -4.04 1.89 -10.51
C PHE A 195 -2.81 2.49 -9.83
N GLY A 196 -2.77 2.50 -8.51
CA GLY A 196 -1.66 3.07 -7.76
C GLY A 196 -0.33 2.41 -8.09
N MET A 197 0.69 3.24 -8.34
CA MET A 197 2.03 2.81 -8.77
C MET A 197 2.04 1.97 -10.05
N GLY A 198 0.99 2.02 -10.89
CA GLY A 198 0.80 1.12 -12.04
C GLY A 198 1.98 1.08 -12.99
N LEU A 199 2.49 2.25 -13.37
CA LEU A 199 3.65 2.35 -14.26
C LEU A 199 4.93 1.82 -13.60
N ILE A 200 5.12 2.05 -12.30
CA ILE A 200 6.27 1.54 -11.53
C ILE A 200 6.20 0.02 -11.42
N VAL A 201 5.04 -0.53 -11.03
CA VAL A 201 4.81 -1.98 -10.97
C VAL A 201 5.10 -2.61 -12.32
N THR A 202 4.53 -2.08 -13.41
CA THR A 202 4.71 -2.60 -14.76
C THR A 202 6.17 -2.55 -15.20
N THR A 203 6.85 -1.41 -14.98
CA THR A 203 8.27 -1.25 -15.34
C THR A 203 9.17 -2.15 -14.52
N PHE A 204 8.92 -2.29 -13.22
CA PHE A 204 9.65 -3.23 -12.36
C PHE A 204 9.52 -4.66 -12.86
N ILE A 205 8.31 -5.11 -13.15
CA ILE A 205 8.03 -6.46 -13.63
C ILE A 205 8.73 -6.71 -14.98
N ILE A 206 8.63 -5.80 -15.95
CA ILE A 206 9.34 -5.92 -17.22
C ILE A 206 10.86 -5.92 -17.00
N GLY A 207 11.34 -5.11 -16.05
CA GLY A 207 12.75 -5.03 -15.67
C GLY A 207 13.34 -6.32 -15.06
N LEU A 208 12.50 -7.28 -14.62
CA LEU A 208 12.98 -8.61 -14.21
C LEU A 208 13.62 -9.38 -15.37
N GLY A 209 13.31 -9.02 -16.61
CA GLY A 209 13.90 -9.61 -17.80
C GLY A 209 13.81 -11.14 -17.79
N THR A 210 14.93 -11.81 -18.11
CA THR A 210 14.99 -13.28 -18.16
C THR A 210 14.75 -13.95 -16.81
N ALA A 211 15.00 -13.28 -15.69
CA ALA A 211 14.67 -13.81 -14.37
C ALA A 211 13.15 -13.99 -14.18
N GLY A 212 12.33 -13.16 -14.84
CA GLY A 212 10.88 -13.29 -14.86
C GLY A 212 10.33 -14.31 -15.86
N GLY A 213 11.19 -14.93 -16.66
CA GLY A 213 10.84 -15.90 -17.70
C GLY A 213 10.71 -15.29 -19.10
N GLU A 214 10.62 -16.13 -20.13
CA GLU A 214 10.61 -15.70 -21.54
C GLU A 214 9.42 -14.77 -21.88
N HIS A 215 8.28 -14.94 -21.22
CA HIS A 215 7.04 -14.19 -21.48
C HIS A 215 6.71 -13.15 -20.40
N VAL A 216 7.72 -12.58 -19.71
CA VAL A 216 7.50 -11.62 -18.63
C VAL A 216 6.70 -10.38 -19.06
N GLY A 217 6.90 -9.90 -20.29
CA GLY A 217 6.14 -8.79 -20.85
C GLY A 217 4.64 -9.13 -21.04
N LEU A 218 4.35 -10.37 -21.49
CA LEU A 218 2.98 -10.87 -21.60
C LEU A 218 2.34 -11.03 -20.22
N ALA A 219 3.09 -11.52 -19.24
CA ALA A 219 2.62 -11.61 -17.85
C ALA A 219 2.29 -10.23 -17.27
N ALA A 220 3.15 -9.23 -17.50
CA ALA A 220 2.88 -7.85 -17.12
C ALA A 220 1.61 -7.29 -17.77
N LEU A 221 1.41 -7.56 -19.07
CA LEU A 221 0.19 -7.16 -19.80
C LEU A 221 -1.05 -7.83 -19.20
N CYS A 222 -1.03 -9.14 -18.97
CA CYS A 222 -2.13 -9.88 -18.35
C CYS A 222 -2.44 -9.34 -16.94
N GLY A 223 -1.40 -9.01 -16.19
CA GLY A 223 -1.56 -8.38 -14.86
C GLY A 223 -2.24 -7.02 -14.93
N ASN A 224 -1.85 -6.15 -15.86
CA ASN A 224 -2.50 -4.86 -16.10
C ASN A 224 -3.98 -5.04 -16.50
N LEU A 225 -4.29 -5.96 -17.40
CA LEU A 225 -5.67 -6.26 -17.80
C LEU A 225 -6.48 -6.82 -16.62
N GLY A 226 -5.88 -7.67 -15.80
CA GLY A 226 -6.47 -8.14 -14.55
C GLY A 226 -6.82 -6.98 -13.61
N ALA A 227 -5.89 -6.04 -13.41
CA ALA A 227 -6.13 -4.86 -12.58
C ALA A 227 -7.24 -3.96 -13.14
N ILE A 228 -7.33 -3.78 -14.47
CA ILE A 228 -8.44 -3.07 -15.12
C ILE A 228 -9.78 -3.76 -14.80
N CYS A 229 -9.86 -5.08 -14.94
CA CYS A 229 -11.08 -5.83 -14.61
C CYS A 229 -11.44 -5.70 -13.13
N GLY A 230 -10.45 -5.79 -12.23
CA GLY A 230 -10.61 -5.55 -10.80
C GLY A 230 -11.13 -4.15 -10.50
N SER A 231 -10.54 -3.11 -11.12
CA SER A 231 -10.94 -1.72 -10.91
C SER A 231 -12.39 -1.45 -11.35
N ILE A 232 -12.81 -2.05 -12.46
CA ILE A 232 -14.20 -1.97 -12.93
C ILE A 232 -15.13 -2.58 -11.88
N LEU A 233 -14.80 -3.74 -11.36
CA LEU A 233 -15.60 -4.42 -10.33
C LEU A 233 -15.68 -3.59 -9.05
N ALA A 234 -14.53 -3.12 -8.51
CA ALA A 234 -14.48 -2.29 -7.31
C ALA A 234 -15.33 -1.05 -7.41
N THR A 235 -15.13 -0.30 -8.48
CA THR A 235 -15.85 0.95 -8.74
C THR A 235 -17.35 0.71 -8.88
N ARG A 236 -17.75 -0.30 -9.64
CA ARG A 236 -19.17 -0.61 -9.83
C ARG A 236 -19.87 -1.08 -8.57
N LEU A 237 -19.20 -1.90 -7.74
CA LEU A 237 -19.75 -2.31 -6.45
C LEU A 237 -19.92 -1.10 -5.52
N MET A 238 -18.93 -0.21 -5.51
CA MET A 238 -18.99 1.00 -4.68
C MET A 238 -20.11 1.93 -5.15
N LEU A 239 -20.22 2.19 -6.46
CA LEU A 239 -21.30 3.02 -7.03
C LEU A 239 -22.70 2.48 -6.73
N ARG A 240 -22.89 1.15 -6.79
CA ARG A 240 -24.18 0.54 -6.41
C ARG A 240 -24.53 0.81 -4.95
N HIS A 241 -23.52 0.71 -4.07
CA HIS A 241 -23.71 0.93 -2.65
C HIS A 241 -23.99 2.39 -2.32
N THR A 242 -23.18 3.30 -2.83
CA THR A 242 -23.31 4.74 -2.58
C THR A 242 -24.56 5.34 -3.24
N ALA A 243 -24.93 4.90 -4.44
CA ALA A 243 -26.18 5.31 -5.10
C ALA A 243 -27.43 4.92 -4.30
N LYS A 244 -27.40 3.73 -3.64
CA LYS A 244 -28.49 3.31 -2.75
C LYS A 244 -28.54 4.15 -1.47
N ALA A 245 -27.41 4.59 -0.96
CA ALA A 245 -27.32 5.33 0.30
C ALA A 245 -27.55 6.83 0.15
N MET A 246 -27.16 7.43 -0.98
CA MET A 246 -27.16 8.89 -1.20
C MET A 246 -28.16 9.35 -2.26
N GLY A 247 -28.75 8.42 -3.04
CA GLY A 247 -29.49 8.77 -4.24
C GLY A 247 -28.56 9.05 -5.43
N ARG A 248 -29.15 9.10 -6.64
CA ARG A 248 -28.35 9.29 -7.88
C ARG A 248 -28.31 10.74 -8.36
N GLU A 249 -29.24 11.56 -7.92
CA GLU A 249 -29.43 12.92 -8.43
C GLU A 249 -28.70 13.99 -7.60
N ALA A 250 -28.28 13.65 -6.37
CA ALA A 250 -27.59 14.61 -5.50
C ALA A 250 -26.28 15.10 -6.15
N GLU A 251 -26.14 16.41 -6.26
CA GLU A 251 -24.91 17.05 -6.73
C GLU A 251 -23.79 16.88 -5.68
N ALA A 252 -22.54 16.84 -6.13
CA ALA A 252 -21.41 16.89 -5.22
C ALA A 252 -21.34 18.25 -4.55
N GLU A 253 -21.15 18.27 -3.23
CA GLU A 253 -20.97 19.52 -2.50
C GLU A 253 -19.71 20.26 -2.98
N PRO A 254 -19.78 21.59 -3.18
CA PRO A 254 -18.60 22.41 -3.50
C PRO A 254 -17.59 22.31 -2.35
N ILE A 255 -16.31 22.33 -2.68
CA ILE A 255 -15.22 22.46 -1.69
C ILE A 255 -15.04 23.95 -1.36
N ASP A 256 -14.82 24.26 -0.09
CA ASP A 256 -14.53 25.63 0.34
C ASP A 256 -13.22 26.12 -0.33
N PRO A 257 -13.20 27.28 -0.99
CA PRO A 257 -11.98 27.82 -1.63
C PRO A 257 -10.78 27.97 -0.70
N ALA A 258 -11.01 28.02 0.63
CA ALA A 258 -9.95 28.11 1.63
C ALA A 258 -9.15 26.81 1.84
N GLU A 259 -9.65 25.66 1.38
CA GLU A 259 -9.00 24.33 1.51
C GLU A 259 -8.20 23.92 0.25
N GLN A 260 -8.11 24.79 -0.77
CA GLN A 260 -7.45 24.46 -2.04
C GLN A 260 -5.93 24.44 -1.89
N THR A 261 -5.32 23.27 -2.08
CA THR A 261 -3.86 23.13 -2.20
C THR A 261 -3.44 23.18 -3.68
N SER A 262 -2.68 24.24 -4.01
CA SER A 262 -1.79 24.44 -5.17
C SER A 262 -2.40 24.41 -6.58
N GLU A 263 -2.27 25.55 -7.28
CA GLU A 263 -2.42 25.64 -8.74
C GLU A 263 -1.31 24.87 -9.47
N PRO A 264 -1.62 24.20 -10.59
CA PRO A 264 -0.61 23.67 -11.49
C PRO A 264 0.19 24.87 -12.07
N THR A 265 1.46 24.92 -11.79
CA THR A 265 2.35 25.95 -12.37
C THR A 265 2.57 25.58 -13.84
N GLU A 266 1.88 26.24 -14.76
CA GLU A 266 2.23 26.15 -16.18
C GLU A 266 3.70 26.56 -16.36
N GLY A 267 4.51 25.66 -16.89
CA GLY A 267 5.93 25.83 -17.05
C GLY A 267 6.25 27.05 -17.92
N LYS A 268 6.80 28.12 -17.31
CA LYS A 268 7.30 29.30 -18.02
C LYS A 268 8.66 28.95 -18.64
N GLY A 269 8.83 29.12 -19.95
CA GLY A 269 10.10 28.93 -20.63
C GLY A 269 9.98 28.34 -22.04
N ASN A 270 11.14 28.22 -22.72
CA ASN A 270 11.20 27.53 -24.01
C ASN A 270 11.05 26.01 -23.82
N GLY A 271 10.78 25.28 -24.90
CA GLY A 271 10.49 23.83 -24.83
C GLY A 271 11.57 23.01 -24.13
N LEU A 272 12.86 23.39 -24.25
CA LEU A 272 13.95 22.71 -23.57
C LEU A 272 13.91 22.92 -22.05
N MET A 273 13.65 24.16 -21.59
CA MET A 273 13.54 24.45 -20.16
C MET A 273 12.33 23.76 -19.54
N ARG A 274 11.19 23.71 -20.24
CA ARG A 274 10.01 22.97 -19.81
C ARG A 274 10.33 21.48 -19.68
N PHE A 275 11.01 20.88 -20.65
CA PHE A 275 11.46 19.50 -20.59
C PHE A 275 12.38 19.24 -19.39
N LEU A 276 13.43 20.05 -19.20
CA LEU A 276 14.37 19.88 -18.08
C LEU A 276 13.69 20.04 -16.71
N ASN A 277 12.81 21.02 -16.56
CA ASN A 277 12.06 21.22 -15.34
C ASN A 277 11.15 20.00 -15.06
N ALA A 278 10.42 19.52 -16.06
CA ALA A 278 9.57 18.34 -15.92
C ALA A 278 10.38 17.09 -15.49
N VAL A 279 11.55 16.86 -16.11
CA VAL A 279 12.46 15.76 -15.72
C VAL A 279 12.88 15.89 -14.26
N MET A 280 13.33 17.08 -13.83
CA MET A 280 13.81 17.30 -12.47
C MET A 280 12.70 17.19 -11.43
N ASP A 281 11.53 17.78 -11.70
CA ASP A 281 10.40 17.74 -10.77
C ASP A 281 9.78 16.34 -10.68
N GLY A 282 9.66 15.64 -11.81
CA GLY A 282 9.23 14.26 -11.84
C GLY A 282 10.21 13.32 -11.13
N GLY A 283 11.53 13.55 -11.34
CA GLY A 283 12.58 12.80 -10.65
C GLY A 283 12.55 12.99 -9.14
N LYS A 284 12.34 14.22 -8.65
CA LYS A 284 12.18 14.50 -7.21
C LYS A 284 10.98 13.75 -6.61
N LYS A 285 9.82 13.77 -7.30
CA LYS A 285 8.64 13.01 -6.87
C LYS A 285 8.95 11.51 -6.79
N GLY A 286 9.76 10.98 -7.73
CA GLY A 286 10.23 9.60 -7.69
C GLY A 286 11.11 9.30 -6.48
N VAL A 287 11.99 10.23 -6.07
CA VAL A 287 12.79 10.10 -4.82
C VAL A 287 11.86 10.07 -3.60
N ASP A 288 10.93 11.02 -3.50
CA ASP A 288 10.00 11.11 -2.37
C ASP A 288 9.17 9.82 -2.24
N MET A 289 8.69 9.27 -3.36
CA MET A 289 7.99 8.00 -3.41
C MET A 289 8.90 6.84 -2.97
N GLY A 290 10.15 6.78 -3.45
CA GLY A 290 11.13 5.78 -3.07
C GLY A 290 11.45 5.82 -1.58
N LEU A 291 11.59 7.00 -1.00
CA LEU A 291 11.77 7.18 0.45
C LEU A 291 10.51 6.76 1.22
N GLY A 292 9.33 7.06 0.68
CA GLY A 292 8.05 6.71 1.30
C GLY A 292 7.80 5.21 1.44
N ILE A 293 8.36 4.37 0.55
CA ILE A 293 8.20 2.91 0.64
C ILE A 293 9.16 2.26 1.64
N ILE A 294 10.26 2.93 2.06
CA ILE A 294 11.28 2.35 2.97
C ILE A 294 10.67 1.72 4.23
N PRO A 295 9.83 2.42 5.02
CA PRO A 295 9.29 1.82 6.24
C PRO A 295 8.47 0.57 5.97
N GLY A 296 7.66 0.58 4.90
CA GLY A 296 6.86 -0.57 4.47
C GLY A 296 7.74 -1.76 4.09
N VAL A 297 8.76 -1.54 3.28
CA VAL A 297 9.69 -2.61 2.87
C VAL A 297 10.46 -3.13 4.09
N LEU A 298 11.08 -2.28 4.89
CA LEU A 298 11.93 -2.75 5.98
C LEU A 298 11.14 -3.44 7.10
N VAL A 299 9.95 -2.96 7.45
CA VAL A 299 9.18 -3.54 8.55
C VAL A 299 8.28 -4.68 8.05
N ILE A 300 7.43 -4.40 7.05
CA ILE A 300 6.41 -5.38 6.60
C ILE A 300 7.07 -6.55 5.89
N CYS A 301 7.97 -6.30 4.91
CA CYS A 301 8.62 -7.41 4.20
C CYS A 301 9.51 -8.24 5.11
N THR A 302 10.25 -7.64 6.04
CA THR A 302 11.06 -8.43 6.98
C THR A 302 10.19 -9.41 7.75
N ILE A 303 9.04 -8.95 8.28
CA ILE A 303 8.09 -9.82 8.98
C ILE A 303 7.51 -10.88 8.03
N VAL A 304 7.09 -10.48 6.84
CA VAL A 304 6.51 -11.42 5.85
C VAL A 304 7.54 -12.45 5.41
N MET A 305 8.80 -12.05 5.17
CA MET A 305 9.88 -12.99 4.83
C MET A 305 10.13 -13.98 5.97
N MET A 306 10.13 -13.52 7.22
CA MET A 306 10.25 -14.40 8.39
C MET A 306 9.05 -15.32 8.57
N LEU A 307 7.87 -14.99 8.03
CA LEU A 307 6.68 -15.85 8.04
C LEU A 307 6.57 -16.74 6.78
N THR A 308 7.42 -16.50 5.78
CA THR A 308 7.39 -17.21 4.50
C THR A 308 8.50 -18.26 4.40
N ASN A 309 9.69 -17.92 4.87
CA ASN A 309 10.85 -18.79 4.72
C ASN A 309 11.05 -19.68 5.95
N GLY A 310 11.81 -20.78 5.75
CA GLY A 310 12.21 -21.70 6.80
C GLY A 310 13.63 -21.43 7.35
N PRO A 311 14.19 -22.40 8.10
CA PRO A 311 15.59 -22.39 8.49
C PRO A 311 16.51 -22.56 7.27
N SER A 312 17.83 -22.45 7.47
CA SER A 312 18.83 -22.74 6.45
C SER A 312 18.70 -24.16 5.89
N GLU A 313 19.39 -24.47 4.79
CA GLU A 313 19.41 -25.80 4.16
C GLU A 313 19.84 -26.92 5.12
N THR A 314 20.63 -26.58 6.15
CA THR A 314 21.03 -27.53 7.20
C THR A 314 19.94 -27.81 8.25
N GLY A 315 18.79 -27.13 8.17
CA GLY A 315 17.72 -27.20 9.16
C GLY A 315 17.98 -26.38 10.44
N ALA A 316 19.10 -25.66 10.52
CA ALA A 316 19.45 -24.82 11.67
C ALA A 316 19.21 -23.33 11.36
N TYR A 317 18.93 -22.55 12.39
CA TYR A 317 18.89 -21.09 12.30
C TYR A 317 20.27 -20.51 12.55
N THR A 318 20.77 -19.72 11.62
CA THR A 318 22.13 -19.13 11.65
C THR A 318 22.11 -17.62 11.84
N GLY A 319 20.95 -16.99 11.78
CA GLY A 319 20.78 -15.54 11.77
C GLY A 319 21.06 -14.93 10.39
N ALA A 320 21.06 -15.74 9.33
CA ALA A 320 21.19 -15.26 7.96
C ALA A 320 19.95 -14.49 7.52
N ALA A 321 20.09 -13.67 6.46
CA ALA A 321 18.95 -13.01 5.83
C ALA A 321 17.95 -14.04 5.32
N TYR A 322 16.65 -13.69 5.40
CA TYR A 322 15.54 -14.49 4.89
C TYR A 322 15.28 -15.83 5.62
N GLU A 323 15.86 -16.10 6.77
CA GLU A 323 15.43 -17.21 7.62
C GLU A 323 14.10 -16.88 8.33
N GLY A 324 13.33 -17.90 8.75
CA GLY A 324 12.07 -17.66 9.45
C GLY A 324 11.30 -18.94 9.76
N ILE A 325 9.99 -18.79 10.01
CA ILE A 325 9.05 -19.87 10.31
C ILE A 325 7.98 -19.84 9.20
N PRO A 326 7.86 -20.87 8.35
CA PRO A 326 7.05 -20.86 7.14
C PRO A 326 5.53 -20.97 7.42
N VAL A 327 4.96 -19.98 8.10
CA VAL A 327 3.52 -19.93 8.45
C VAL A 327 2.65 -19.67 7.22
N LEU A 328 3.06 -18.71 6.37
CA LEU A 328 2.29 -18.35 5.18
C LEU A 328 2.22 -19.53 4.18
N PRO A 329 3.31 -20.24 3.86
CA PRO A 329 3.25 -21.46 3.08
C PRO A 329 2.36 -22.53 3.71
N TRP A 330 2.46 -22.75 5.02
CA TRP A 330 1.60 -23.71 5.71
C TRP A 330 0.10 -23.37 5.59
N ILE A 331 -0.27 -22.08 5.72
CA ILE A 331 -1.66 -21.63 5.50
C ILE A 331 -2.05 -21.85 4.04
N ALA A 332 -1.17 -21.46 3.10
CA ALA A 332 -1.43 -21.59 1.67
C ALA A 332 -1.63 -23.05 1.24
N GLU A 333 -0.85 -23.98 1.78
CA GLU A 333 -1.04 -25.41 1.54
C GLU A 333 -2.43 -25.92 1.99
N LYS A 334 -2.92 -25.44 3.14
CA LYS A 334 -4.28 -25.78 3.61
C LYS A 334 -5.38 -25.22 2.72
N LEU A 335 -5.10 -24.11 2.03
CA LEU A 335 -6.03 -23.43 1.14
C LEU A 335 -5.76 -23.73 -0.35
N ASP A 336 -4.82 -24.62 -0.67
CA ASP A 336 -4.37 -24.89 -2.05
C ASP A 336 -5.52 -25.33 -2.96
N PHE A 337 -6.49 -26.06 -2.45
CA PHE A 337 -7.69 -26.48 -3.19
C PHE A 337 -8.53 -25.29 -3.71
N ILE A 338 -8.33 -24.07 -3.15
CA ILE A 338 -8.95 -22.81 -3.61
C ILE A 338 -7.92 -21.94 -4.33
N LEU A 339 -6.71 -21.80 -3.76
CA LEU A 339 -5.70 -20.87 -4.25
C LEU A 339 -5.14 -21.31 -5.61
N HIS A 340 -4.84 -22.60 -5.76
CA HIS A 340 -4.28 -23.12 -7.02
C HIS A 340 -5.22 -22.97 -8.21
N PRO A 341 -6.51 -23.35 -8.18
CA PRO A 341 -7.41 -23.15 -9.30
C PRO A 341 -7.70 -21.68 -9.59
N LEU A 342 -7.70 -20.79 -8.58
CA LEU A 342 -8.00 -19.39 -8.75
C LEU A 342 -6.79 -18.60 -9.28
N PHE A 343 -5.62 -18.78 -8.67
CA PHE A 343 -4.42 -17.97 -8.93
C PHE A 343 -3.32 -18.72 -9.66
N GLY A 344 -3.34 -20.06 -9.61
CA GLY A 344 -2.34 -20.90 -10.27
C GLY A 344 -0.93 -20.71 -9.72
N PHE A 345 -0.79 -20.39 -8.43
CA PHE A 345 0.52 -20.23 -7.81
C PHE A 345 1.36 -21.48 -7.97
N SER A 346 2.62 -21.31 -8.37
CA SER A 346 3.58 -22.40 -8.55
C SER A 346 4.03 -22.99 -7.21
N SER A 347 3.96 -22.22 -6.14
CA SER A 347 4.22 -22.68 -4.78
C SER A 347 3.33 -21.95 -3.77
N SER A 348 3.20 -22.54 -2.58
CA SER A 348 2.49 -21.94 -1.45
C SER A 348 3.11 -20.61 -0.98
N ALA A 349 4.40 -20.39 -1.24
CA ALA A 349 5.09 -19.14 -0.94
C ALA A 349 4.56 -17.95 -1.77
N GLY A 350 3.94 -18.21 -2.93
CA GLY A 350 3.32 -17.18 -3.77
C GLY A 350 2.26 -16.35 -3.05
N LEU A 351 1.62 -16.88 -2.02
CA LEU A 351 0.66 -16.13 -1.20
C LEU A 351 1.30 -14.91 -0.49
N SER A 352 2.61 -14.94 -0.23
CA SER A 352 3.31 -13.85 0.47
C SER A 352 3.21 -12.51 -0.24
N VAL A 353 3.28 -12.50 -1.57
CA VAL A 353 3.24 -11.27 -2.38
C VAL A 353 1.89 -10.55 -2.26
N PRO A 354 0.73 -11.19 -2.55
CA PRO A 354 -0.57 -10.53 -2.38
C PRO A 354 -0.86 -10.12 -0.94
N VAL A 355 -0.49 -10.93 0.06
CA VAL A 355 -0.67 -10.57 1.47
C VAL A 355 0.12 -9.30 1.82
N THR A 356 1.34 -9.17 1.32
CA THR A 356 2.16 -7.97 1.52
C THR A 356 1.58 -6.74 0.80
N ALA A 357 1.01 -6.94 -0.39
CA ALA A 357 0.40 -5.87 -1.19
C ALA A 357 -0.79 -5.19 -0.49
N LEU A 358 -1.46 -5.87 0.45
CA LEU A 358 -2.50 -5.27 1.29
C LEU A 358 -1.98 -4.05 2.06
N GLY A 359 -0.73 -4.11 2.53
CA GLY A 359 -0.09 -3.04 3.29
C GLY A 359 0.81 -2.13 2.45
N SER A 360 1.50 -2.68 1.46
CA SER A 360 2.44 -1.93 0.62
C SER A 360 2.76 -2.66 -0.69
N ALA A 361 2.45 -2.04 -1.83
CA ALA A 361 2.84 -2.58 -3.13
C ALA A 361 4.37 -2.63 -3.31
N GLY A 362 5.08 -1.58 -2.90
CA GLY A 362 6.54 -1.54 -2.98
C GLY A 362 7.20 -2.68 -2.19
N ALA A 363 6.66 -2.96 -0.99
CA ALA A 363 7.09 -4.10 -0.20
C ALA A 363 6.81 -5.43 -0.92
N ALA A 364 5.62 -5.60 -1.49
CA ALA A 364 5.26 -6.82 -2.23
C ALA A 364 6.16 -7.08 -3.43
N LEU A 365 6.48 -6.04 -4.20
CA LEU A 365 7.44 -6.13 -5.32
C LEU A 365 8.81 -6.62 -4.84
N GLY A 366 9.22 -6.21 -3.63
CA GLY A 366 10.49 -6.62 -3.03
C GLY A 366 10.64 -8.12 -2.78
N LEU A 367 9.54 -8.85 -2.67
CA LEU A 367 9.55 -10.30 -2.46
C LEU A 367 9.81 -11.08 -3.75
N ILE A 368 9.40 -10.52 -4.91
CA ILE A 368 9.36 -11.23 -6.18
C ILE A 368 10.73 -11.77 -6.64
N PRO A 369 11.83 -10.97 -6.62
CA PRO A 369 13.13 -11.49 -7.04
C PRO A 369 13.61 -12.69 -6.24
N GLY A 370 13.40 -12.68 -4.91
CA GLY A 370 13.76 -13.79 -4.03
C GLY A 370 12.97 -15.06 -4.34
N LEU A 371 11.66 -14.95 -4.62
CA LEU A 371 10.81 -16.08 -5.00
C LEU A 371 11.20 -16.67 -6.36
N LEU A 372 11.57 -15.82 -7.31
CA LEU A 372 12.06 -16.27 -8.63
C LEU A 372 13.41 -16.99 -8.52
N GLN A 373 14.37 -16.42 -7.79
CA GLN A 373 15.69 -17.02 -7.60
C GLN A 373 15.64 -18.36 -6.89
N SER A 374 14.70 -18.55 -5.96
CA SER A 374 14.49 -19.83 -5.27
C SER A 374 13.60 -20.82 -6.04
N GLY A 375 13.12 -20.46 -7.22
CA GLY A 375 12.20 -21.31 -8.01
C GLY A 375 10.80 -21.46 -7.40
N MET A 376 10.46 -20.63 -6.42
CA MET A 376 9.15 -20.63 -5.77
C MET A 376 8.08 -19.81 -6.50
N ALA A 377 8.45 -19.10 -7.56
CA ALA A 377 7.53 -18.39 -8.45
C ALA A 377 7.94 -18.58 -9.91
N ASN A 378 6.98 -18.48 -10.82
CA ASN A 378 7.18 -18.55 -12.27
C ASN A 378 6.47 -17.39 -12.99
N THR A 379 6.46 -17.38 -14.30
CA THR A 379 5.89 -16.31 -15.13
C THR A 379 4.37 -16.14 -14.93
N ASN A 380 3.61 -17.23 -14.63
CA ASN A 380 2.20 -17.11 -14.30
C ASN A 380 1.99 -16.37 -12.96
N ASP A 381 2.83 -16.70 -11.96
CA ASP A 381 2.78 -15.97 -10.67
C ASP A 381 3.02 -14.47 -10.88
N ILE A 382 3.94 -14.10 -11.78
CA ILE A 382 4.22 -12.69 -12.10
C ILE A 382 2.98 -11.99 -12.64
N ALA A 383 2.18 -12.63 -13.52
CA ALA A 383 0.94 -12.03 -14.00
C ALA A 383 -0.03 -11.74 -12.85
N VAL A 384 -0.19 -12.69 -11.94
CA VAL A 384 -1.05 -12.56 -10.74
C VAL A 384 -0.51 -11.50 -9.79
N PHE A 385 0.81 -11.51 -9.52
CA PHE A 385 1.46 -10.52 -8.65
C PHE A 385 1.31 -9.10 -9.21
N THR A 386 1.50 -8.93 -10.51
CA THR A 386 1.30 -7.64 -11.19
C THR A 386 -0.12 -7.11 -10.96
N ALA A 387 -1.14 -7.95 -11.22
CA ALA A 387 -2.54 -7.56 -11.04
C ALA A 387 -2.87 -7.19 -9.58
N MET A 388 -2.42 -8.02 -8.64
CA MET A 388 -2.78 -7.85 -7.23
C MET A 388 -1.95 -6.73 -6.56
N CYS A 389 -0.65 -6.59 -6.88
CA CYS A 389 0.17 -5.49 -6.37
C CYS A 389 -0.36 -4.14 -6.86
N MET A 390 -0.76 -4.03 -8.13
CA MET A 390 -1.35 -2.82 -8.69
C MET A 390 -2.73 -2.54 -8.07
N CYS A 391 -3.62 -3.54 -8.09
CA CYS A 391 -4.99 -3.34 -7.63
C CYS A 391 -5.05 -3.07 -6.12
N TRP A 392 -4.27 -3.76 -5.30
CA TRP A 392 -4.28 -3.53 -3.86
C TRP A 392 -3.38 -2.38 -3.39
N SER A 393 -2.23 -2.18 -3.96
CA SER A 393 -1.34 -1.01 -3.76
C SER A 393 -1.38 -0.38 -2.35
N GLY A 394 -1.35 -1.19 -1.27
CA GLY A 394 -1.40 -0.69 0.11
C GLY A 394 -2.75 -0.11 0.55
N TYR A 395 -3.85 -0.57 -0.05
CA TYR A 395 -5.17 0.03 0.11
C TYR A 395 -5.73 0.06 1.54
N LEU A 396 -5.28 -0.82 2.44
CA LEU A 396 -5.81 -0.87 3.80
C LEU A 396 -5.62 0.45 4.56
N SER A 397 -4.47 1.10 4.39
CA SER A 397 -4.20 2.40 4.98
C SER A 397 -4.70 3.56 4.10
N THR A 398 -4.45 3.48 2.79
CA THR A 398 -4.80 4.57 1.88
C THR A 398 -6.30 4.79 1.75
N HIS A 399 -7.13 3.73 1.79
CA HIS A 399 -8.59 3.87 1.76
C HIS A 399 -9.12 4.67 2.96
N VAL A 400 -8.55 4.47 4.17
CA VAL A 400 -8.98 5.23 5.35
C VAL A 400 -8.70 6.72 5.14
N SER A 401 -7.47 7.08 4.77
CA SER A 401 -7.07 8.47 4.54
C SER A 401 -7.83 9.11 3.38
N MET A 402 -7.98 8.38 2.26
CA MET A 402 -8.69 8.89 1.08
C MET A 402 -10.17 9.14 1.36
N MET A 403 -10.85 8.23 2.10
CA MET A 403 -12.24 8.42 2.49
C MET A 403 -12.43 9.56 3.49
N GLU A 404 -11.43 9.84 4.34
CA GLU A 404 -11.43 10.99 5.23
C GLU A 404 -11.35 12.29 4.44
N LEU A 405 -10.39 12.40 3.51
CA LEU A 405 -10.22 13.57 2.65
C LEU A 405 -11.45 13.82 1.74
N LEU A 406 -12.11 12.77 1.28
CA LEU A 406 -13.36 12.88 0.50
C LEU A 406 -14.62 13.10 1.37
N HIS A 407 -14.48 13.33 2.68
CA HIS A 407 -15.58 13.44 3.65
C HIS A 407 -16.60 12.29 3.57
N SER A 408 -16.09 11.08 3.28
CA SER A 408 -16.89 9.89 2.96
C SER A 408 -16.63 8.71 3.91
N THR A 409 -16.14 8.97 5.13
CA THR A 409 -15.68 7.98 6.13
C THR A 409 -16.71 6.90 6.45
N ARG A 410 -18.01 7.22 6.39
CA ARG A 410 -19.12 6.25 6.60
C ARG A 410 -19.09 5.07 5.63
N PHE A 411 -18.40 5.21 4.50
CA PHE A 411 -18.31 4.18 3.47
C PHE A 411 -16.99 3.42 3.47
N THR A 412 -16.02 3.78 4.32
CA THR A 412 -14.66 3.21 4.36
C THR A 412 -14.65 1.68 4.42
N ALA A 413 -15.43 1.10 5.35
CA ALA A 413 -15.49 -0.36 5.50
C ALA A 413 -16.01 -1.07 4.23
N LYS A 414 -16.98 -0.47 3.53
CA LYS A 414 -17.50 -1.01 2.27
C LYS A 414 -16.52 -0.83 1.12
N ALA A 415 -15.84 0.31 1.05
CA ALA A 415 -14.80 0.54 0.06
C ALA A 415 -13.66 -0.47 0.19
N ILE A 416 -13.16 -0.71 1.41
CA ILE A 416 -12.17 -1.73 1.71
C ILE A 416 -12.66 -3.12 1.30
N LEU A 417 -13.88 -3.52 1.71
CA LEU A 417 -14.44 -4.82 1.36
C LEU A 417 -14.52 -5.05 -0.14
N TYR A 418 -15.09 -4.07 -0.88
CA TYR A 418 -15.22 -4.18 -2.33
C TYR A 418 -13.87 -4.18 -3.04
N HIS A 419 -12.92 -3.44 -2.50
CA HIS A 419 -11.56 -3.41 -3.04
C HIS A 419 -10.82 -4.72 -2.80
N THR A 420 -10.97 -5.34 -1.62
CA THR A 420 -10.45 -6.69 -1.32
C THR A 420 -10.95 -7.72 -2.34
N ILE A 421 -12.28 -7.77 -2.52
CA ILE A 421 -12.90 -8.70 -3.48
C ILE A 421 -12.37 -8.47 -4.90
N SER A 422 -12.21 -7.21 -5.26
CA SER A 422 -11.80 -6.82 -6.62
C SER A 422 -10.33 -7.13 -6.90
N GLY A 423 -9.44 -7.02 -5.92
CA GLY A 423 -8.05 -7.43 -6.08
C GLY A 423 -7.89 -8.95 -6.20
N LEU A 424 -8.70 -9.72 -5.46
CA LEU A 424 -8.77 -11.17 -5.67
C LEU A 424 -9.26 -11.49 -7.09
N PHE A 425 -10.31 -10.81 -7.55
CA PHE A 425 -10.82 -10.98 -8.91
C PHE A 425 -9.78 -10.59 -9.98
N ALA A 426 -9.02 -9.51 -9.75
CA ALA A 426 -7.94 -9.10 -10.64
C ALA A 426 -6.87 -10.19 -10.81
N GLY A 427 -6.45 -10.82 -9.70
CA GLY A 427 -5.51 -11.94 -9.72
C GLY A 427 -6.04 -13.16 -10.46
N VAL A 428 -7.31 -13.51 -10.25
CA VAL A 428 -7.98 -14.61 -10.98
C VAL A 428 -8.00 -14.34 -12.48
N VAL A 429 -8.40 -13.12 -12.89
CA VAL A 429 -8.43 -12.74 -14.31
C VAL A 429 -7.04 -12.80 -14.91
N ALA A 430 -6.01 -12.31 -14.22
CA ALA A 430 -4.63 -12.33 -14.70
C ALA A 430 -4.12 -13.77 -14.92
N ASN A 431 -4.36 -14.68 -13.96
CA ASN A 431 -4.00 -16.10 -14.09
C ASN A 431 -4.64 -16.75 -15.31
N TRP A 432 -5.96 -16.64 -15.43
CA TRP A 432 -6.66 -17.31 -16.52
C TRP A 432 -6.38 -16.68 -17.88
N LEU A 433 -6.20 -15.35 -17.95
CA LEU A 433 -5.82 -14.66 -19.17
C LEU A 433 -4.42 -15.07 -19.62
N PHE A 434 -3.45 -15.13 -18.70
CA PHE A 434 -2.11 -15.56 -19.01
C PHE A 434 -2.09 -17.00 -19.52
N LYS A 435 -2.75 -17.93 -18.82
CA LYS A 435 -2.86 -19.33 -19.27
C LYS A 435 -3.51 -19.46 -20.63
N LEU A 436 -4.57 -18.68 -20.89
CA LEU A 436 -5.26 -18.71 -22.19
C LEU A 436 -4.34 -18.22 -23.31
N LEU A 437 -3.59 -17.13 -23.10
CA LEU A 437 -2.67 -16.60 -24.11
C LEU A 437 -1.48 -17.53 -24.35
N MET A 438 -1.00 -18.21 -23.31
CA MET A 438 0.05 -19.21 -23.43
C MET A 438 -0.35 -20.48 -24.22
N LEU A 439 -1.65 -20.68 -24.50
CA LEU A 439 -2.10 -21.73 -25.43
C LEU A 439 -1.99 -21.31 -26.89
N ILE A 440 -1.79 -20.01 -27.16
CA ILE A 440 -1.79 -19.43 -28.52
C ILE A 440 -0.36 -19.07 -28.95
N VAL A 441 0.50 -18.72 -27.99
CA VAL A 441 1.91 -18.39 -28.21
C VAL A 441 2.80 -19.61 -28.05
#